data_47d0131bf184b5b8f1a07f3a4fb87862
#
_entry.id   47d0131bf184b5b8f1a07f3a4fb87862
#
_cell.length_a   1.000
_cell.length_b   1.000
_cell.length_c   1.000
_cell.angle_alpha   90.00
_cell.angle_beta   90.00
_cell.angle_gamma   90.00
#
_symmetry.space_group_name_H-M   'P 1'
#
loop_
_entity.id
_entity.type
_entity.pdbx_description
1 polymer ?
#
loop_
_entity_poly.entity_id
_entity_poly.type
_entity_poly.pdbx_seq_one_letter_code
_entity_poly.pdbx_strand_id
1 'polypeptide(L)'
;MNIRQSTYEDLPEIQACYAYAREQMRLNGNPTQWGTTSPALDLILGDFENKTGYVIEENGELVGVFAFIIGPDPTYAEIWDGDGWLNDEPYGTIHRIASNGKTKGIFETCVAYCETLIDNIRIDTHADNAPMQHLIRKNGFTRCGIIRIADGTLRTAFHKVVRKNQK
;
A
#
# COMPACT_ATOMS: atom_id res chain seq x y z
N MET A 1 13.93 5.36 -10.83
CA MET A 1 13.77 4.76 -9.49
C MET A 1 13.95 3.25 -9.59
N ASN A 2 14.57 2.65 -8.60
CA ASN A 2 14.82 1.22 -8.51
C ASN A 2 14.03 0.61 -7.35
N ILE A 3 13.46 -0.59 -7.55
CA ILE A 3 12.76 -1.33 -6.48
C ILE A 3 13.51 -2.62 -6.21
N ARG A 4 13.73 -2.92 -4.94
CA ARG A 4 14.29 -4.17 -4.46
C ARG A 4 13.61 -4.63 -3.19
N GLN A 5 13.79 -5.89 -2.83
CA GLN A 5 13.32 -6.38 -1.53
C GLN A 5 14.05 -5.66 -0.40
N SER A 6 13.29 -5.33 0.65
CA SER A 6 13.85 -4.74 1.86
C SER A 6 14.63 -5.75 2.67
N THR A 7 15.62 -5.27 3.42
CA THR A 7 16.45 -6.08 4.31
C THR A 7 16.52 -5.43 5.68
N TYR A 8 17.02 -6.17 6.67
CA TYR A 8 17.18 -5.66 8.05
C TYR A 8 18.05 -4.40 8.09
N GLU A 9 19.00 -4.25 7.18
CA GLU A 9 19.87 -3.07 7.11
C GLU A 9 19.08 -1.80 6.75
N ASP A 10 17.93 -1.93 6.08
CA ASP A 10 17.08 -0.82 5.70
C ASP A 10 16.22 -0.29 6.86
N LEU A 11 16.17 -1.00 7.99
CA LEU A 11 15.21 -0.70 9.06
C LEU A 11 15.22 0.75 9.53
N PRO A 12 16.38 1.38 9.83
CA PRO A 12 16.39 2.76 10.29
C PRO A 12 15.75 3.73 9.28
N GLU A 13 16.05 3.57 8.00
CA GLU A 13 15.51 4.42 6.93
C GLU A 13 14.03 4.14 6.69
N ILE A 14 13.60 2.88 6.79
CA ILE A 14 12.19 2.49 6.71
C ILE A 14 11.41 3.14 7.84
N GLN A 15 11.91 3.08 9.07
CA GLN A 15 11.26 3.69 10.21
C GLN A 15 11.16 5.21 10.07
N ALA A 16 12.19 5.86 9.55
CA ALA A 16 12.16 7.30 9.25
C ALA A 16 11.11 7.64 8.20
N CYS A 17 10.98 6.80 7.17
CA CYS A 17 9.97 6.95 6.13
C CYS A 17 8.55 6.85 6.71
N TYR A 18 8.29 5.88 7.55
CA TYR A 18 6.99 5.73 8.21
C TYR A 18 6.70 6.87 9.18
N ALA A 19 7.70 7.36 9.91
CA ALA A 19 7.51 8.51 10.81
C ALA A 19 7.12 9.77 10.02
N TYR A 20 7.77 10.02 8.90
CA TYR A 20 7.42 11.11 7.99
C TYR A 20 5.97 10.95 7.48
N ALA A 21 5.61 9.75 7.05
CA ALA A 21 4.27 9.48 6.54
C ALA A 21 3.17 9.68 7.60
N ARG A 22 3.41 9.25 8.84
CA ARG A 22 2.47 9.48 9.95
C ARG A 22 2.25 10.97 10.18
N GLU A 23 3.32 11.77 10.16
CA GLU A 23 3.21 13.22 10.33
C GLU A 23 2.43 13.86 9.19
N GLN A 24 2.65 13.43 7.94
CA GLN A 24 1.88 13.92 6.80
C GLN A 24 0.41 13.52 6.90
N MET A 25 0.10 12.32 7.36
CA MET A 25 -1.30 11.91 7.61
C MET A 25 -1.96 12.83 8.63
N ARG A 26 -1.29 13.13 9.72
CA ARG A 26 -1.79 14.03 10.76
C ARG A 26 -2.08 15.42 10.21
N LEU A 27 -1.13 15.98 9.44
CA LEU A 27 -1.25 17.32 8.85
C LEU A 27 -2.35 17.40 7.79
N ASN A 28 -2.67 16.29 7.13
CA ASN A 28 -3.68 16.23 6.07
C ASN A 28 -5.07 15.76 6.55
N GLY A 29 -5.33 15.81 7.86
CA GLY A 29 -6.65 15.47 8.40
C GLY A 29 -6.91 13.98 8.57
N ASN A 30 -5.86 13.14 8.60
CA ASN A 30 -5.97 11.69 8.76
C ASN A 30 -5.10 11.22 9.94
N PRO A 31 -5.41 11.64 11.19
CA PRO A 31 -4.53 11.34 12.33
C PRO A 31 -4.67 9.91 12.87
N THR A 32 -5.71 9.18 12.48
CA THR A 32 -6.05 7.90 13.11
C THR A 32 -5.69 6.66 12.29
N GLN A 33 -5.43 6.76 11.00
CA GLN A 33 -5.13 5.58 10.17
C GLN A 33 -3.91 4.81 10.70
N TRP A 34 -2.79 5.50 10.89
CA TRP A 34 -1.59 4.91 11.49
C TRP A 34 -1.32 5.44 12.91
N GLY A 35 -2.01 6.48 13.33
CA GLY A 35 -1.80 7.10 14.63
C GLY A 35 -0.37 7.61 14.80
N THR A 36 0.26 7.22 15.90
CA THR A 36 1.62 7.64 16.26
C THR A 36 2.65 6.50 16.21
N THR A 37 2.21 5.25 16.03
CA THR A 37 3.06 4.07 16.17
C THR A 37 2.98 3.05 15.05
N SER A 38 1.93 3.09 14.21
CA SER A 38 1.80 2.14 13.11
C SER A 38 2.61 2.60 11.88
N PRO A 39 3.15 1.69 11.06
CA PRO A 39 3.09 0.24 11.24
C PRO A 39 3.93 -0.22 12.43
N ALA A 40 3.44 -1.25 13.14
CA ALA A 40 4.18 -1.83 14.26
C ALA A 40 5.48 -2.49 13.78
N LEU A 41 6.48 -2.50 14.65
CA LEU A 41 7.78 -3.09 14.33
C LEU A 41 7.66 -4.56 13.88
N ASP A 42 6.79 -5.33 14.52
CA ASP A 42 6.56 -6.74 14.17
C ASP A 42 6.15 -6.92 12.71
N LEU A 43 5.32 -6.02 12.18
CA LEU A 43 4.90 -6.07 10.77
C LEU A 43 6.05 -5.77 9.83
N ILE A 44 6.89 -4.81 10.18
CA ILE A 44 8.07 -4.45 9.39
C ILE A 44 9.06 -5.62 9.36
N LEU A 45 9.33 -6.22 10.52
CA LEU A 45 10.22 -7.38 10.62
C LEU A 45 9.64 -8.59 9.87
N GLY A 46 8.33 -8.80 9.95
CA GLY A 46 7.65 -9.84 9.19
C GLY A 46 7.79 -9.66 7.69
N ASP A 47 7.77 -8.43 7.20
CA ASP A 47 7.99 -8.16 5.78
C ASP A 47 9.40 -8.57 5.32
N PHE A 48 10.42 -8.44 6.16
CA PHE A 48 11.76 -8.94 5.84
C PHE A 48 11.78 -10.47 5.76
N GLU A 49 11.22 -11.12 6.78
CA GLU A 49 11.21 -12.59 6.88
C GLU A 49 10.40 -13.26 5.78
N ASN A 50 9.24 -12.69 5.44
CA ASN A 50 8.35 -13.24 4.43
C ASN A 50 8.69 -12.79 3.01
N LYS A 51 9.69 -11.94 2.86
CA LYS A 51 10.10 -11.36 1.56
C LYS A 51 8.95 -10.62 0.86
N THR A 52 8.10 -9.96 1.66
CA THR A 52 6.96 -9.17 1.18
C THR A 52 7.21 -7.68 1.26
N GLY A 53 8.33 -7.25 1.82
CA GLY A 53 8.71 -5.85 1.91
C GLY A 53 9.60 -5.43 0.76
N TYR A 54 9.42 -4.19 0.30
CA TYR A 54 10.16 -3.58 -0.80
C TYR A 54 10.54 -2.15 -0.45
N VAL A 55 11.68 -1.72 -0.96
CA VAL A 55 12.11 -0.33 -0.89
C VAL A 55 12.26 0.23 -2.29
N ILE A 56 12.00 1.52 -2.40
CA ILE A 56 12.19 2.27 -3.64
C ILE A 56 13.39 3.18 -3.42
N GLU A 57 14.35 3.10 -4.33
CA GLU A 57 15.57 3.90 -4.27
C GLU A 57 15.66 4.84 -5.46
N GLU A 58 16.20 6.01 -5.23
CA GLU A 58 16.58 6.96 -6.28
C GLU A 58 17.94 7.55 -5.94
N ASN A 59 18.87 7.47 -6.90
CA ASN A 59 20.25 7.93 -6.71
C ASN A 59 20.93 7.36 -5.46
N GLY A 60 20.65 6.08 -5.15
CA GLY A 60 21.22 5.40 -3.99
C GLY A 60 20.56 5.72 -2.65
N GLU A 61 19.52 6.53 -2.64
CA GLU A 61 18.78 6.89 -1.42
C GLU A 61 17.44 6.16 -1.38
N LEU A 62 17.07 5.64 -0.20
CA LEU A 62 15.75 5.06 0.04
C LEU A 62 14.73 6.21 0.10
N VAL A 63 13.78 6.21 -0.84
CA VAL A 63 12.76 7.26 -0.97
C VAL A 63 11.34 6.77 -0.71
N GLY A 64 11.14 5.47 -0.70
CA GLY A 64 9.83 4.87 -0.42
C GLY A 64 9.93 3.44 0.08
N VAL A 65 8.85 2.97 0.69
CA VAL A 65 8.72 1.62 1.23
C VAL A 65 7.29 1.14 1.06
N PHE A 66 7.10 -0.14 0.79
CA PHE A 66 5.79 -0.77 0.76
C PHE A 66 5.89 -2.26 1.03
N ALA A 67 4.77 -2.88 1.38
CA ALA A 67 4.63 -4.32 1.37
C ALA A 67 3.68 -4.73 0.23
N PHE A 68 3.96 -5.85 -0.41
CA PHE A 68 3.09 -6.44 -1.41
C PHE A 68 2.94 -7.92 -1.12
N ILE A 69 1.70 -8.35 -0.83
CA ILE A 69 1.40 -9.71 -0.41
C ILE A 69 0.48 -10.33 -1.44
N ILE A 70 0.97 -11.37 -2.12
CA ILE A 70 0.17 -12.15 -3.07
C ILE A 70 -0.52 -13.27 -2.30
N GLY A 71 -1.84 -13.36 -2.46
CA GLY A 71 -2.68 -14.32 -1.78
C GLY A 71 -3.85 -13.66 -1.07
N PRO A 72 -4.82 -14.46 -0.60
CA PRO A 72 -6.02 -13.92 0.04
C PRO A 72 -5.69 -13.19 1.34
N ASP A 73 -6.31 -12.01 1.49
CA ASP A 73 -6.26 -11.24 2.73
C ASP A 73 -7.53 -11.54 3.52
N PRO A 74 -7.42 -12.02 4.77
CA PRO A 74 -8.60 -12.33 5.58
C PRO A 74 -9.56 -11.15 5.77
N THR A 75 -9.05 -9.92 5.82
CA THR A 75 -9.88 -8.72 5.98
C THR A 75 -10.67 -8.37 4.72
N TYR A 76 -10.35 -8.99 3.59
CA TYR A 76 -11.04 -8.78 2.31
C TYR A 76 -12.14 -9.81 2.03
N ALA A 77 -12.36 -10.76 2.93
CA ALA A 77 -13.39 -11.78 2.78
C ALA A 77 -14.80 -11.18 2.81
N GLU A 78 -15.00 -10.11 3.58
CA GLU A 78 -16.26 -9.39 3.66
C GLU A 78 -16.06 -7.96 3.17
N ILE A 79 -16.93 -7.54 2.25
CA ILE A 79 -16.94 -6.19 1.70
C ILE A 79 -18.39 -5.77 1.49
N TRP A 80 -18.71 -4.51 1.81
CA TRP A 80 -20.07 -3.96 1.67
C TRP A 80 -20.02 -2.50 1.23
N ASP A 81 -21.18 -1.88 1.07
CA ASP A 81 -21.33 -0.48 0.68
C ASP A 81 -20.71 -0.15 -0.68
N GLY A 82 -20.89 -1.06 -1.64
CA GLY A 82 -20.40 -0.93 -3.01
C GLY A 82 -20.71 -2.17 -3.81
N ASP A 83 -20.18 -2.22 -5.02
CA ASP A 83 -20.41 -3.35 -5.95
C ASP A 83 -19.55 -4.58 -5.65
N GLY A 84 -18.66 -4.49 -4.66
CA GLY A 84 -17.72 -5.55 -4.32
C GLY A 84 -16.49 -5.59 -5.22
N TRP A 85 -15.66 -6.58 -4.99
CA TRP A 85 -14.44 -6.78 -5.77
C TRP A 85 -14.76 -6.99 -7.26
N LEU A 86 -13.85 -6.58 -8.14
CA LEU A 86 -14.05 -6.66 -9.59
C LEU A 86 -14.11 -8.10 -10.11
N ASN A 87 -13.46 -9.02 -9.42
CA ASN A 87 -13.48 -10.46 -9.71
C ASN A 87 -12.97 -11.24 -8.51
N ASP A 88 -13.00 -12.58 -8.60
CA ASP A 88 -12.52 -13.51 -7.57
C ASP A 88 -11.19 -14.17 -7.95
N GLU A 89 -10.46 -13.60 -8.91
CA GLU A 89 -9.16 -14.11 -9.34
C GLU A 89 -8.09 -13.91 -8.26
N PRO A 90 -6.96 -14.65 -8.31
CA PRO A 90 -5.83 -14.41 -7.43
C PRO A 90 -5.35 -12.96 -7.53
N TYR A 91 -5.02 -12.37 -6.38
CA TYR A 91 -4.63 -10.97 -6.30
C TYR A 91 -3.45 -10.75 -5.36
N GLY A 92 -2.82 -9.61 -5.50
CA GLY A 92 -1.85 -9.09 -4.54
C GLY A 92 -2.39 -7.82 -3.90
N THR A 93 -1.98 -7.58 -2.66
CA THR A 93 -2.41 -6.41 -1.89
C THR A 93 -1.23 -5.54 -1.54
N ILE A 94 -1.34 -4.25 -1.85
CA ILE A 94 -0.36 -3.24 -1.44
C ILE A 94 -0.71 -2.82 -0.01
N HIS A 95 0.25 -2.96 0.90
CA HIS A 95 0.14 -2.57 2.29
C HIS A 95 1.26 -1.60 2.68
N ARG A 96 0.97 -0.74 3.65
CA ARG A 96 2.00 0.04 4.34
C ARG A 96 2.92 0.81 3.40
N ILE A 97 2.34 1.42 2.35
CA ILE A 97 3.13 2.26 1.45
C ILE A 97 3.42 3.61 2.09
N ALA A 98 4.66 4.05 2.01
CA ALA A 98 5.09 5.34 2.50
C ALA A 98 6.21 5.92 1.63
N SER A 99 6.31 7.25 1.64
CA SER A 99 7.34 8.02 0.97
C SER A 99 8.03 8.92 2.00
N ASN A 100 9.29 9.26 1.76
CA ASN A 100 9.99 10.26 2.58
C ASN A 100 9.74 11.70 2.11
N GLY A 101 8.90 11.90 1.09
CA GLY A 101 8.53 13.22 0.55
C GLY A 101 9.54 13.86 -0.38
N LYS A 102 10.70 13.26 -0.59
CA LYS A 102 11.77 13.85 -1.42
C LYS A 102 11.59 13.61 -2.91
N THR A 103 10.84 12.58 -3.29
CA THR A 103 10.67 12.17 -4.68
C THR A 103 9.20 12.00 -4.99
N LYS A 104 8.77 12.50 -6.15
CA LYS A 104 7.41 12.31 -6.66
C LYS A 104 7.29 10.98 -7.40
N GLY A 105 6.06 10.47 -7.53
CA GLY A 105 5.80 9.27 -8.31
C GLY A 105 6.05 7.96 -7.57
N ILE A 106 6.12 7.97 -6.25
CA ILE A 106 6.34 6.76 -5.44
C ILE A 106 5.20 5.76 -5.61
N PHE A 107 3.95 6.22 -5.55
CA PHE A 107 2.80 5.33 -5.69
C PHE A 107 2.72 4.73 -7.08
N GLU A 108 2.90 5.54 -8.11
CA GLU A 108 2.89 5.11 -9.52
C GLU A 108 3.99 4.06 -9.77
N THR A 109 5.17 4.27 -9.22
CA THR A 109 6.29 3.33 -9.33
C THR A 109 5.98 2.01 -8.62
N CYS A 110 5.39 2.07 -7.43
CA CYS A 110 4.94 0.89 -6.69
C CYS A 110 3.93 0.09 -7.51
N VAL A 111 2.89 0.73 -8.02
CA VAL A 111 1.83 0.07 -8.79
C VAL A 111 2.40 -0.58 -10.05
N ALA A 112 3.23 0.13 -10.80
CA ALA A 112 3.85 -0.40 -12.01
C ALA A 112 4.67 -1.67 -11.73
N TYR A 113 5.41 -1.68 -10.62
CA TYR A 113 6.16 -2.86 -10.20
C TYR A 113 5.23 -4.04 -9.86
N CYS A 114 4.20 -3.79 -9.05
CA CYS A 114 3.24 -4.82 -8.65
C CYS A 114 2.52 -5.43 -9.87
N GLU A 115 2.22 -4.61 -10.87
CA GLU A 115 1.60 -5.05 -12.12
C GLU A 115 2.48 -6.04 -12.91
N THR A 116 3.79 -6.04 -12.70
CA THR A 116 4.67 -7.03 -13.31
C THR A 116 4.57 -8.41 -12.64
N LEU A 117 4.03 -8.48 -11.44
CA LEU A 117 3.98 -9.70 -10.64
C LEU A 117 2.62 -10.41 -10.72
N ILE A 118 1.54 -9.67 -10.84
CA ILE A 118 0.17 -10.24 -10.86
C ILE A 118 -0.79 -9.26 -11.54
N ASP A 119 -1.87 -9.78 -12.13
CA ASP A 119 -2.82 -8.97 -12.90
C ASP A 119 -3.87 -8.26 -12.03
N ASN A 120 -4.12 -8.75 -10.81
CA ASN A 120 -5.13 -8.19 -9.91
C ASN A 120 -4.46 -7.59 -8.69
N ILE A 121 -4.71 -6.32 -8.44
CA ILE A 121 -4.12 -5.58 -7.33
C ILE A 121 -5.24 -4.96 -6.51
N ARG A 122 -5.20 -5.17 -5.19
CA ARG A 122 -6.13 -4.58 -4.24
C ARG A 122 -5.38 -3.68 -3.27
N ILE A 123 -6.07 -2.68 -2.76
CA ILE A 123 -5.55 -1.75 -1.76
C ILE A 123 -6.71 -1.18 -0.96
N ASP A 124 -6.47 -0.82 0.28
CA ASP A 124 -7.42 -0.09 1.09
C ASP A 124 -6.76 1.11 1.75
N THR A 125 -7.56 2.10 2.13
CA THR A 125 -7.09 3.27 2.84
C THR A 125 -8.21 3.84 3.72
N HIS A 126 -7.85 4.65 4.71
CA HIS A 126 -8.82 5.31 5.58
C HIS A 126 -9.65 6.33 4.78
N ALA A 127 -10.93 6.47 5.14
CA ALA A 127 -11.83 7.44 4.51
C ALA A 127 -11.31 8.88 4.59
N ASP A 128 -10.53 9.20 5.63
CA ASP A 128 -9.95 10.54 5.82
C ASP A 128 -8.64 10.75 5.04
N ASN A 129 -8.13 9.73 4.38
CA ASN A 129 -6.89 9.84 3.61
C ASN A 129 -7.16 10.30 2.18
N ALA A 130 -7.52 11.58 2.03
CA ALA A 130 -7.84 12.16 0.74
C ALA A 130 -6.68 12.11 -0.27
N PRO A 131 -5.41 12.41 0.11
CA PRO A 131 -4.30 12.30 -0.83
C PRO A 131 -4.12 10.89 -1.40
N MET A 132 -4.21 9.86 -0.56
CA MET A 132 -4.06 8.47 -1.00
C MET A 132 -5.22 8.05 -1.89
N GLN A 133 -6.45 8.39 -1.54
CA GLN A 133 -7.62 8.08 -2.37
C GLN A 133 -7.49 8.70 -3.77
N HIS A 134 -6.98 9.92 -3.83
CA HIS A 134 -6.73 10.59 -5.12
C HIS A 134 -5.71 9.84 -5.96
N LEU A 135 -4.58 9.43 -5.38
CA LEU A 135 -3.54 8.66 -6.07
C LEU A 135 -4.05 7.29 -6.53
N ILE A 136 -4.82 6.61 -5.68
CA ILE A 136 -5.40 5.31 -6.00
C ILE A 136 -6.31 5.44 -7.23
N ARG A 137 -7.23 6.39 -7.23
CA ARG A 137 -8.15 6.61 -8.36
C ARG A 137 -7.41 7.04 -9.62
N LYS A 138 -6.45 7.93 -9.49
CA LYS A 138 -5.62 8.42 -10.60
C LYS A 138 -4.86 7.28 -11.29
N ASN A 139 -4.49 6.25 -10.54
CA ASN A 139 -3.75 5.09 -11.07
C ASN A 139 -4.66 3.95 -11.54
N GLY A 140 -5.94 4.22 -11.74
CA GLY A 140 -6.84 3.29 -12.41
C GLY A 140 -7.54 2.28 -11.50
N PHE A 141 -7.50 2.46 -10.20
CA PHE A 141 -8.23 1.61 -9.26
C PHE A 141 -9.71 2.03 -9.20
N THR A 142 -10.58 1.05 -9.04
CA THR A 142 -12.01 1.24 -8.84
C THR A 142 -12.37 1.05 -7.37
N ARG A 143 -13.17 1.96 -6.81
CA ARG A 143 -13.74 1.77 -5.47
C ARG A 143 -14.70 0.59 -5.48
N CYS A 144 -14.50 -0.34 -4.57
CA CYS A 144 -15.31 -1.57 -4.47
C CYS A 144 -16.24 -1.59 -3.26
N GLY A 145 -15.91 -0.88 -2.21
CA GLY A 145 -16.72 -0.85 -1.01
C GLY A 145 -15.91 -0.54 0.23
N ILE A 146 -16.43 -1.01 1.36
CA ILE A 146 -15.82 -0.83 2.68
C ILE A 146 -15.47 -2.19 3.26
N ILE A 147 -14.32 -2.29 3.89
CA ILE A 147 -13.88 -3.46 4.64
C ILE A 147 -13.62 -3.08 6.10
N ARG A 148 -13.50 -4.09 6.95
CA ARG A 148 -13.11 -3.94 8.35
C ARG A 148 -11.75 -4.58 8.55
N ILE A 149 -10.80 -3.84 9.09
CA ILE A 149 -9.47 -4.37 9.38
C ILE A 149 -9.43 -5.00 10.80
N ALA A 150 -8.31 -5.62 11.15
CA ALA A 150 -8.17 -6.44 12.35
C ALA A 150 -8.50 -5.70 13.66
N ASP A 151 -8.24 -4.39 13.72
CA ASP A 151 -8.54 -3.58 14.91
C ASP A 151 -10.02 -3.15 15.00
N GLY A 152 -10.86 -3.58 14.06
CA GLY A 152 -12.29 -3.26 14.01
C GLY A 152 -12.63 -1.97 13.28
N THR A 153 -11.65 -1.18 12.85
CA THR A 153 -11.90 0.06 12.11
C THR A 153 -12.15 -0.22 10.63
N LEU A 154 -12.76 0.74 9.96
CA LEU A 154 -13.19 0.61 8.57
C LEU A 154 -12.17 1.22 7.61
N ARG A 155 -12.11 0.65 6.40
CA ARG A 155 -11.29 1.17 5.30
C ARG A 155 -12.09 1.15 4.01
N THR A 156 -11.79 2.08 3.13
CA THR A 156 -12.31 2.07 1.76
C THR A 156 -11.40 1.21 0.89
N ALA A 157 -12.00 0.29 0.16
CA ALA A 157 -11.28 -0.74 -0.60
C ALA A 157 -11.39 -0.50 -2.09
N PHE A 158 -10.28 -0.77 -2.79
CA PHE A 158 -10.13 -0.53 -4.22
C PHE A 158 -9.48 -1.75 -4.91
N HIS A 159 -9.77 -1.90 -6.19
CA HIS A 159 -9.26 -3.00 -7.00
C HIS A 159 -8.87 -2.49 -8.39
N LYS A 160 -7.77 -2.99 -8.91
CA LYS A 160 -7.33 -2.72 -10.28
C LYS A 160 -7.03 -4.05 -10.98
N VAL A 161 -7.54 -4.19 -12.21
CA VAL A 161 -7.21 -5.31 -13.09
C VAL A 161 -6.28 -4.79 -14.18
N VAL A 162 -5.13 -5.39 -14.31
CA VAL A 162 -4.18 -5.06 -15.37
C VAL A 162 -4.72 -5.58 -16.69
N ARG A 163 -4.97 -4.68 -17.63
CA ARG A 163 -5.41 -5.08 -18.98
C ARG A 163 -4.17 -5.42 -19.81
N LYS A 164 -4.06 -6.69 -20.17
CA LYS A 164 -3.08 -7.10 -21.18
C LYS A 164 -3.53 -6.57 -22.53
N ASN A 165 -2.61 -5.91 -23.26
CA ASN A 165 -2.87 -5.55 -24.63
C ASN A 165 -3.16 -6.82 -25.42
N GLN A 166 -4.41 -6.98 -25.84
CA GLN A 166 -4.76 -8.03 -26.79
C GLN A 166 -4.25 -7.58 -28.16
N LYS A 167 -3.33 -8.35 -28.68
CA LYS A 167 -2.94 -8.22 -30.08
C LYS A 167 -3.85 -9.08 -30.94
#